data_c2b71c04ab2fc459c367965adc495336
#
_entry.id   c2b71c04ab2fc459c367965adc495336
#
_cell.length_a   1.000
_cell.length_b   1.000
_cell.length_c   1.000
_cell.angle_alpha   90.00
_cell.angle_beta   90.00
_cell.angle_gamma   90.00
#
_symmetry.space_group_name_H-M   'P 1'
#
loop_
_entity.id
_entity.type
_entity.pdbx_description
1 polymer ?
#
loop_
_entity_poly.entity_id
_entity_poly.type
_entity_poly.pdbx_seq_one_letter_code
_entity_poly.pdbx_strand_id
1 'polypeptide(L)'
;MSSFRPYLLRALYSWIADNDMTPHLLVDALRPGLQVPASAVNDGKVVLNIAARAVSGLEMGNDGIAFTARFHGVSHPVWVPMAAVMTTLRCFMLLAP
;
A
#
# COMPACT_ATOMS: atom_id res chain seq x y z
N MET A 1 -2.77 7.35 23.56
CA MET A 1 -1.76 7.81 22.60
C MET A 1 -1.90 7.03 21.31
N SER A 2 -1.96 7.71 20.17
CA SER A 2 -2.11 7.04 18.89
C SER A 2 -0.78 6.51 18.40
N SER A 3 -0.85 5.49 17.51
CA SER A 3 0.35 4.96 16.87
C SER A 3 0.96 5.99 15.94
N PHE A 4 2.26 6.02 15.85
CA PHE A 4 2.96 6.88 14.89
C PHE A 4 3.12 6.23 13.52
N ARG A 5 2.74 4.95 13.37
CA ARG A 5 2.90 4.21 12.11
C ARG A 5 2.26 4.88 10.91
N PRO A 6 1.01 5.36 10.97
CA PRO A 6 0.43 6.01 9.79
C PRO A 6 1.15 7.30 9.43
N TYR A 7 1.66 8.04 10.41
CA TYR A 7 2.42 9.25 10.14
C TYR A 7 3.75 8.92 9.47
N LEU A 8 4.43 7.90 9.96
CA LEU A 8 5.69 7.45 9.38
C LEU A 8 5.48 6.94 7.95
N LEU A 9 4.42 6.20 7.72
CA LEU A 9 4.12 5.67 6.39
C LEU A 9 3.89 6.79 5.39
N ARG A 10 3.13 7.83 5.78
CA ARG A 10 2.90 8.97 4.92
C ARG A 10 4.21 9.72 4.60
N ALA A 11 5.08 9.85 5.59
CA ALA A 11 6.37 10.49 5.41
C ALA A 11 7.25 9.69 4.45
N LEU A 12 7.30 8.39 4.62
CA LEU A 12 8.07 7.51 3.74
C LEU A 12 7.54 7.53 2.31
N TYR A 13 6.24 7.53 2.16
CA TYR A 13 5.61 7.62 0.85
C TYR A 13 6.05 8.89 0.12
N SER A 14 5.98 10.02 0.81
CA SER A 14 6.37 11.31 0.22
C SER A 14 7.85 11.32 -0.14
N TRP A 15 8.69 10.79 0.74
CA TRP A 15 10.13 10.74 0.50
C TRP A 15 10.47 9.88 -0.72
N ILE A 16 9.83 8.71 -0.81
CA ILE A 16 10.04 7.81 -1.94
C ILE A 16 9.60 8.46 -3.24
N ALA A 17 8.45 9.11 -3.24
CA ALA A 17 7.93 9.78 -4.43
C ALA A 17 8.82 10.95 -4.85
N ASP A 18 9.33 11.71 -3.89
CA ASP A 18 10.20 12.85 -4.19
C ASP A 18 11.55 12.44 -4.77
N ASN A 19 11.94 11.20 -4.55
CA ASN A 19 13.21 10.67 -5.05
C ASN A 19 13.04 9.80 -6.29
N ASP A 20 11.91 9.93 -6.98
CA ASP A 20 11.62 9.23 -8.24
C ASP A 20 11.68 7.71 -8.11
N MET A 21 11.38 7.21 -6.92
CA MET A 21 11.29 5.78 -6.68
C MET A 21 9.85 5.34 -6.66
N THR A 22 9.62 4.05 -6.81
CA THR A 22 8.26 3.50 -6.83
C THR A 22 7.92 2.92 -5.47
N PRO A 23 6.96 3.51 -4.74
CA PRO A 23 6.57 2.98 -3.44
C PRO A 23 5.74 1.70 -3.59
N HIS A 24 6.13 0.69 -2.84
CA HIS A 24 5.37 -0.56 -2.73
C HIS A 24 5.05 -0.82 -1.28
N LEU A 25 3.88 -1.41 -1.05
CA LEU A 25 3.41 -1.73 0.28
C LEU A 25 3.33 -3.24 0.41
N LEU A 26 3.95 -3.78 1.46
CA LEU A 26 3.84 -5.20 1.76
C LEU A 26 2.75 -5.39 2.81
N VAL A 27 1.78 -6.22 2.50
CA VAL A 27 0.57 -6.38 3.29
C VAL A 27 0.37 -7.84 3.68
N ASP A 28 -0.02 -8.07 4.94
CA ASP A 28 -0.38 -9.40 5.42
C ASP A 28 -1.81 -9.69 4.99
N ALA A 29 -1.96 -10.62 4.05
CA ALA A 29 -3.27 -10.95 3.50
C ALA A 29 -4.14 -11.76 4.46
N LEU A 30 -3.58 -12.23 5.57
CA LEU A 30 -4.32 -13.01 6.56
C LEU A 30 -5.02 -12.14 7.60
N ARG A 31 -4.74 -10.84 7.61
CA ARG A 31 -5.39 -9.94 8.56
C ARG A 31 -6.82 -9.66 8.15
N PRO A 32 -7.76 -9.61 9.13
CA PRO A 32 -9.15 -9.32 8.81
C PRO A 32 -9.33 -7.88 8.34
N GLY A 33 -10.34 -7.68 7.50
CA GLY A 33 -10.70 -6.35 7.00
C GLY A 33 -9.98 -5.94 5.74
N LEU A 34 -8.99 -6.69 5.28
CA LEU A 34 -8.30 -6.40 4.04
C LEU A 34 -9.23 -6.65 2.85
N GLN A 35 -9.29 -5.69 1.94
CA GLN A 35 -10.08 -5.81 0.70
C GLN A 35 -9.15 -5.65 -0.49
N VAL A 36 -8.76 -6.78 -1.06
CA VAL A 36 -7.98 -6.84 -2.30
C VAL A 36 -8.48 -8.00 -3.12
N PRO A 37 -8.29 -7.99 -4.44
CA PRO A 37 -8.65 -9.16 -5.25
C PRO A 37 -7.84 -10.38 -4.81
N ALA A 38 -8.50 -11.52 -4.75
CA ALA A 38 -7.84 -12.76 -4.34
C ALA A 38 -6.66 -13.11 -5.25
N SER A 39 -6.74 -12.73 -6.53
CA SER A 39 -5.68 -12.99 -7.50
C SER A 39 -4.38 -12.24 -7.19
N ALA A 40 -4.46 -11.17 -6.36
CA ALA A 40 -3.28 -10.40 -5.98
C ALA A 40 -2.55 -11.02 -4.78
N VAL A 41 -3.19 -11.95 -4.08
CA VAL A 41 -2.60 -12.59 -2.90
C VAL A 41 -1.66 -13.70 -3.33
N ASN A 42 -0.46 -13.69 -2.79
CA ASN A 42 0.53 -14.71 -3.07
C ASN A 42 1.20 -15.11 -1.78
N ASP A 43 1.03 -16.37 -1.38
CA ASP A 43 1.67 -16.92 -0.18
C ASP A 43 1.30 -16.14 1.08
N GLY A 44 0.02 -15.77 1.19
CA GLY A 44 -0.50 -15.04 2.35
C GLY A 44 -0.11 -13.58 2.42
N LYS A 45 0.46 -13.04 1.35
CA LYS A 45 0.94 -11.65 1.31
C LYS A 45 0.53 -10.98 0.01
N VAL A 46 0.47 -9.66 0.06
CA VAL A 46 0.20 -8.85 -1.13
C VAL A 46 1.23 -7.75 -1.19
N VAL A 47 1.81 -7.56 -2.37
CA VAL A 47 2.66 -6.40 -2.65
C VAL A 47 1.87 -5.46 -3.53
N LEU A 48 1.64 -4.25 -3.05
CA LEU A 48 0.83 -3.26 -3.75
C LEU A 48 1.69 -2.10 -4.20
N ASN A 49 1.63 -1.78 -5.49
CA ASN A 49 2.27 -0.59 -6.02
C ASN A 49 1.33 0.59 -5.73
N ILE A 50 1.77 1.51 -4.89
CA ILE A 50 0.96 2.67 -4.49
C ILE A 50 1.48 3.98 -5.06
N ALA A 51 2.28 3.91 -6.12
CA ALA A 51 2.71 5.12 -6.81
C ALA A 51 1.51 5.87 -7.37
N ALA A 52 1.60 7.19 -7.39
CA ALA A 52 0.49 8.03 -7.81
C ALA A 52 -0.01 7.70 -9.22
N ARG A 53 0.89 7.25 -10.11
CA ARG A 53 0.51 6.86 -11.47
C ARG A 53 -0.16 5.51 -11.57
N ALA A 54 -0.05 4.69 -10.52
CA ALA A 54 -0.58 3.33 -10.52
C ALA A 54 -1.93 3.21 -9.85
N VAL A 55 -2.32 4.19 -9.05
CA VAL A 55 -3.57 4.15 -8.28
C VAL A 55 -4.32 5.47 -8.43
N SER A 56 -5.61 5.44 -8.10
CA SER A 56 -6.41 6.65 -8.04
C SER A 56 -7.06 6.77 -6.68
N GLY A 57 -7.26 8.01 -6.24
CA GLY A 57 -7.94 8.29 -4.99
C GLY A 57 -7.21 7.78 -3.76
N LEU A 58 -5.88 7.81 -3.78
CA LEU A 58 -5.10 7.33 -2.65
C LEU A 58 -5.37 8.19 -1.42
N GLU A 59 -5.80 7.52 -0.34
CA GLU A 59 -5.99 8.14 0.96
C GLU A 59 -5.25 7.33 2.01
N MET A 60 -4.31 7.97 2.66
CA MET A 60 -3.51 7.34 3.70
C MET A 60 -3.92 7.91 5.05
N GLY A 61 -4.94 7.30 5.63
CA GLY A 61 -5.46 7.72 6.93
C GLY A 61 -4.78 7.04 8.09
N ASN A 62 -5.25 7.36 9.29
CA ASN A 62 -4.72 6.73 10.50
C ASN A 62 -5.19 5.30 10.68
N ASP A 63 -6.35 4.96 10.13
CA ASP A 63 -6.95 3.63 10.26
C ASP A 63 -6.49 2.67 9.18
N GLY A 64 -6.08 3.18 8.04
CA GLY A 64 -5.69 2.36 6.93
C GLY A 64 -5.50 3.16 5.65
N ILE A 65 -5.31 2.44 4.57
CA ILE A 65 -5.02 3.01 3.26
C ILE A 65 -6.10 2.58 2.28
N ALA A 66 -6.68 3.54 1.56
CA ALA A 66 -7.70 3.29 0.57
C ALA A 66 -7.28 3.82 -0.78
N PHE A 67 -7.57 3.10 -1.83
CA PHE A 67 -7.33 3.55 -3.19
C PHE A 67 -8.03 2.63 -4.16
N THR A 68 -8.02 3.01 -5.44
CA THR A 68 -8.49 2.16 -6.53
C THR A 68 -7.31 1.85 -7.43
N ALA A 69 -7.14 0.59 -7.75
CA ALA A 69 -6.07 0.15 -8.63
C ALA A 69 -6.60 -0.86 -9.65
N ARG A 70 -5.84 -1.06 -10.70
CA ARG A 70 -6.19 -2.05 -11.72
C ARG A 70 -5.47 -3.36 -11.47
N PHE A 71 -6.25 -4.43 -11.50
CA PHE A 71 -5.72 -5.79 -11.43
C PHE A 71 -6.20 -6.52 -12.66
N HIS A 72 -5.26 -6.97 -13.49
CA HIS A 72 -5.60 -7.64 -14.76
C HIS A 72 -6.55 -6.81 -15.64
N GLY A 73 -6.33 -5.49 -15.66
CA GLY A 73 -7.12 -4.59 -16.47
C GLY A 73 -8.46 -4.18 -15.89
N VAL A 74 -8.80 -4.66 -14.69
CA VAL A 74 -10.07 -4.34 -14.02
C VAL A 74 -9.80 -3.50 -12.80
N SER A 75 -10.53 -2.39 -12.66
CA SER A 75 -10.40 -1.51 -11.50
C SER A 75 -11.06 -2.13 -10.27
N HIS A 76 -10.34 -2.15 -9.18
CA HIS A 76 -10.85 -2.66 -7.90
C HIS A 76 -10.58 -1.64 -6.80
N PRO A 77 -11.57 -1.37 -5.93
CA PRO A 77 -11.30 -0.61 -4.72
C PRO A 77 -10.48 -1.48 -3.75
N VAL A 78 -9.50 -0.86 -3.11
CA VAL A 78 -8.63 -1.55 -2.17
C VAL A 78 -8.72 -0.85 -0.83
N TRP A 79 -8.82 -1.63 0.22
CA TRP A 79 -8.74 -1.13 1.60
C TRP A 79 -7.72 -1.99 2.35
N VAL A 80 -6.75 -1.32 2.94
CA VAL A 80 -5.71 -1.98 3.74
C VAL A 80 -5.76 -1.42 5.14
N PRO A 81 -6.25 -2.19 6.12
CA PRO A 81 -6.19 -1.76 7.51
C PRO A 81 -4.74 -1.54 7.93
N MET A 82 -4.50 -0.54 8.78
CA MET A 82 -3.14 -0.25 9.21
C MET A 82 -2.48 -1.47 9.87
N ALA A 83 -3.25 -2.30 10.57
CA ALA A 83 -2.74 -3.51 11.19
C ALA A 83 -2.24 -4.55 10.18
N ALA A 84 -2.70 -4.49 8.93
CA ALA A 84 -2.27 -5.41 7.89
C ALA A 84 -0.98 -5.00 7.21
N VAL A 85 -0.54 -3.76 7.39
CA VAL A 85 0.74 -3.29 6.85
C VAL A 85 1.85 -3.98 7.63
N MET A 86 2.60 -4.84 6.97
CA MET A 86 3.62 -5.65 7.64
C MET A 86 4.81 -4.83 8.04
N THR A 87 5.21 -3.89 7.21
CA THR A 87 6.32 -3.02 7.54
C THR A 87 6.30 -1.80 6.64
N THR A 88 6.47 -0.64 7.26
CA THR A 88 6.59 0.60 6.51
C THR A 88 7.93 0.72 5.82
N LEU A 89 8.91 -0.05 6.27
CA LEU A 89 10.25 0.00 5.69
C LEU A 89 10.34 -0.79 4.41
N ARG A 90 9.32 -1.57 4.14
CA ARG A 90 9.26 -2.27 2.88
C ARG A 90 8.34 -1.60 1.89
N CYS A 91 8.21 -0.33 1.99
CA CYS A 91 7.91 0.43 0.81
C CYS A 91 9.13 0.27 -0.06
N PHE A 92 9.09 -0.64 -0.96
CA PHE A 92 10.23 -0.90 -1.75
C PHE A 92 10.51 0.21 -2.66
N MET A 93 11.65 0.61 -2.50
CA MET A 93 12.34 1.38 -3.47
C MET A 93 12.74 0.48 -4.58
N LEU A 94 11.86 0.19 -5.46
CA LEU A 94 12.31 -0.29 -6.71
C LEU A 94 12.83 0.93 -7.40
N LEU A 95 14.11 1.02 -7.41
CA LEU A 95 14.75 1.97 -8.28
C LEU A 95 14.21 1.70 -9.64
N ALA A 96 13.43 2.62 -10.12
CA ALA A 96 13.00 2.52 -11.48
C ALA A 96 14.25 2.47 -12.32
N PRO A 97 14.38 1.46 -13.11
CA PRO A 97 15.48 1.46 -14.06
C PRO A 97 15.34 2.61 -15.02
#